data_66b682012f1101bd52ee1d69c0393e49
#
_entry.id   66b682012f1101bd52ee1d69c0393e49
#
_cell.length_a   1.000
_cell.length_b   1.000
_cell.length_c   1.000
_cell.angle_alpha   90.00
_cell.angle_beta   90.00
_cell.angle_gamma   90.00
#
_symmetry.space_group_name_H-M   'P 1'
#
loop_
_entity.id
_entity.type
_entity.pdbx_description
1 polymer ?
#
loop_
_entity_poly.entity_id
_entity_poly.type
_entity_poly.pdbx_seq_one_letter_code
_entity_poly.pdbx_strand_id
1 'polypeptide(L)'
;MRVRLSTLCYIEKENKYLMLHRVVKKNDVNKDKWIGVGGHFEDGESPEECVLREVKEETGYTLTSYRYRGLVTFVFADVEMEYMSLFTSDGFEGEPIECNEGVLEWVDIEDVWKLNLWEGDKIFFRLLDENVPFFSLKLVYSLQGQLEYAALNGRPMEMFDIIDENGQKTGVIKERGVVHREGALHATAHIWIARENKKSGYDILLQKRSACKDSHPGCYDISSAGHIQAGDSFENAAVREIYEELGINAKKEDFRFIGYHEGYISASFWGEPFIDHEPSAVYLYEKPVEISALTLQESEVEEVCFMDYEKVLEKMQDGNLKNCIYPLEFQIIKDAMEPGFSPDGVRVVERFEE
;
A
#
# COMPACT_ATOMS: atom_id res chain seq x y z
N MET A 1 -5.58 -8.30 -28.81
CA MET A 1 -4.80 -7.33 -28.01
C MET A 1 -3.82 -6.61 -28.93
N ARG A 2 -3.85 -5.28 -28.96
CA ARG A 2 -2.86 -4.46 -29.69
C ARG A 2 -1.68 -4.22 -28.78
N VAL A 3 -0.46 -4.41 -29.27
CA VAL A 3 0.78 -4.13 -28.52
C VAL A 3 1.39 -2.84 -29.04
N ARG A 4 1.79 -1.94 -28.14
CA ARG A 4 2.50 -0.70 -28.44
C ARG A 4 3.81 -0.64 -27.66
N LEU A 5 4.76 0.12 -28.19
CA LEU A 5 5.99 0.48 -27.52
C LEU A 5 6.03 2.00 -27.38
N SER A 6 6.40 2.48 -26.22
CA SER A 6 6.50 3.93 -25.96
C SER A 6 7.59 4.26 -24.97
N THR A 7 7.86 5.55 -24.84
CA THR A 7 8.70 6.13 -23.79
C THR A 7 7.90 7.07 -22.92
N LEU A 8 8.33 7.23 -21.69
CA LEU A 8 7.83 8.23 -20.73
C LEU A 8 9.04 8.81 -19.99
N CYS A 9 9.16 10.12 -19.94
CA CYS A 9 10.27 10.82 -19.31
C CYS A 9 9.78 11.88 -18.34
N TYR A 10 10.30 11.84 -17.11
CA TYR A 10 10.13 12.91 -16.13
C TYR A 10 11.42 13.74 -16.09
N ILE A 11 11.32 14.98 -16.58
CA ILE A 11 12.43 15.95 -16.57
C ILE A 11 12.39 16.67 -15.25
N GLU A 12 13.49 16.65 -14.51
CA GLU A 12 13.62 17.26 -13.18
C GLU A 12 14.44 18.54 -13.23
N LYS A 13 13.99 19.57 -12.55
CA LYS A 13 14.71 20.80 -12.31
C LYS A 13 14.24 21.46 -11.00
N GLU A 14 15.19 21.80 -10.12
CA GLU A 14 14.89 22.55 -8.88
C GLU A 14 13.79 21.92 -8.03
N ASN A 15 13.86 20.58 -7.84
CA ASN A 15 12.87 19.77 -7.11
C ASN A 15 11.46 19.79 -7.74
N LYS A 16 11.37 19.96 -9.07
CA LYS A 16 10.12 19.93 -9.84
C LYS A 16 10.24 18.94 -10.99
N TYR A 17 9.12 18.30 -11.32
CA TYR A 17 8.97 17.57 -12.57
C TYR A 17 8.26 18.43 -13.62
N LEU A 18 8.71 18.33 -14.88
CA LEU A 18 7.94 18.85 -16.01
C LEU A 18 6.84 17.86 -16.33
N MET A 19 5.59 18.26 -16.05
CA MET A 19 4.40 17.46 -16.23
C MET A 19 3.60 17.94 -17.44
N LEU A 20 3.01 17.01 -18.19
CA LEU A 20 2.11 17.28 -19.31
C LEU A 20 0.66 17.03 -18.89
N HIS A 21 -0.16 18.09 -18.82
CA HIS A 21 -1.60 17.99 -18.61
C HIS A 21 -2.31 17.75 -19.95
N ARG A 22 -2.90 16.59 -20.14
CA ARG A 22 -3.50 16.11 -21.39
C ARG A 22 -4.91 16.68 -21.60
N VAL A 23 -5.02 17.92 -22.10
CA VAL A 23 -6.31 18.63 -22.23
C VAL A 23 -6.73 18.92 -23.67
N VAL A 24 -5.89 18.68 -24.67
CA VAL A 24 -6.13 19.09 -26.06
C VAL A 24 -6.91 18.04 -26.86
N LYS A 25 -6.52 16.77 -26.79
CA LYS A 25 -7.13 15.70 -27.57
C LYS A 25 -8.48 15.24 -26.96
N LYS A 26 -9.59 15.26 -27.77
CA LYS A 26 -10.93 14.89 -27.28
C LYS A 26 -11.11 13.39 -27.00
N ASN A 27 -10.46 12.53 -27.79
CA ASN A 27 -10.54 11.05 -27.69
C ASN A 27 -9.17 10.52 -27.24
N ASP A 28 -8.77 10.87 -26.02
CA ASP A 28 -7.52 10.48 -25.42
C ASP A 28 -7.80 9.62 -24.17
N VAL A 29 -7.18 8.46 -24.06
CA VAL A 29 -7.25 7.62 -22.85
C VAL A 29 -6.70 8.38 -21.65
N ASN A 30 -5.72 9.26 -21.88
CA ASN A 30 -5.11 10.14 -20.88
C ASN A 30 -5.82 11.48 -20.71
N LYS A 31 -7.06 11.64 -21.23
CA LYS A 31 -7.77 12.91 -21.12
C LYS A 31 -7.86 13.38 -19.66
N ASP A 32 -7.45 14.64 -19.46
CA ASP A 32 -7.41 15.29 -18.14
C ASP A 32 -6.43 14.66 -17.13
N LYS A 33 -5.56 13.78 -17.60
CA LYS A 33 -4.47 13.21 -16.79
C LYS A 33 -3.20 14.06 -16.90
N TRP A 34 -2.41 14.01 -15.83
CA TRP A 34 -1.06 14.54 -15.78
C TRP A 34 -0.08 13.37 -15.94
N ILE A 35 0.78 13.47 -16.94
CA ILE A 35 1.77 12.45 -17.28
C ILE A 35 3.15 13.06 -17.52
N GLY A 36 4.16 12.24 -17.70
CA GLY A 36 5.47 12.68 -18.22
C GLY A 36 5.41 13.00 -19.70
N VAL A 37 6.54 13.41 -20.25
CA VAL A 37 6.76 13.67 -21.67
C VAL A 37 7.18 12.39 -22.37
N GLY A 38 6.64 12.10 -23.56
CA GLY A 38 7.01 10.90 -24.31
C GLY A 38 5.95 10.45 -25.29
N GLY A 39 6.26 9.43 -26.05
CA GLY A 39 5.36 8.93 -27.08
C GLY A 39 5.78 7.59 -27.65
N HIS A 40 5.16 7.22 -28.78
CA HIS A 40 5.36 5.91 -29.39
C HIS A 40 6.65 5.85 -30.22
N PHE A 41 7.25 4.66 -30.26
CA PHE A 41 8.41 4.39 -31.12
C PHE A 41 8.04 4.54 -32.59
N GLU A 42 8.95 5.12 -33.34
CA GLU A 42 9.00 5.00 -34.80
C GLU A 42 9.77 3.73 -35.23
N ASP A 43 9.62 3.35 -36.49
CA ASP A 43 10.26 2.13 -37.02
C ASP A 43 11.78 2.20 -36.90
N GLY A 44 12.36 1.27 -36.17
CA GLY A 44 13.79 1.13 -35.99
C GLY A 44 14.39 1.91 -34.83
N GLU A 45 13.61 2.67 -34.08
CA GLU A 45 14.12 3.41 -32.92
C GLU A 45 14.44 2.50 -31.72
N SER A 46 15.53 2.83 -31.02
CA SER A 46 15.77 2.37 -29.65
C SER A 46 14.97 3.20 -28.63
N PRO A 47 14.82 2.74 -27.39
CA PRO A 47 14.17 3.53 -26.33
C PRO A 47 14.83 4.90 -26.14
N GLU A 48 16.14 5.00 -26.25
CA GLU A 48 16.91 6.23 -26.11
C GLU A 48 16.66 7.19 -27.27
N GLU A 49 16.61 6.69 -28.51
CA GLU A 49 16.33 7.52 -29.70
C GLU A 49 14.91 8.08 -29.61
N CYS A 50 13.93 7.25 -29.24
CA CYS A 50 12.54 7.67 -29.08
C CYS A 50 12.39 8.75 -28.00
N VAL A 51 12.94 8.58 -26.80
CA VAL A 51 12.80 9.57 -25.73
C VAL A 51 13.46 10.89 -26.09
N LEU A 52 14.61 10.86 -26.75
CA LEU A 52 15.30 12.08 -27.20
C LEU A 52 14.49 12.85 -28.25
N ARG A 53 13.87 12.14 -29.21
CA ARG A 53 12.99 12.74 -30.22
C ARG A 53 11.72 13.29 -29.60
N GLU A 54 10.99 12.51 -28.83
CA GLU A 54 9.70 12.91 -28.24
C GLU A 54 9.86 14.09 -27.28
N VAL A 55 10.87 14.09 -26.42
CA VAL A 55 11.15 15.23 -25.54
C VAL A 55 11.42 16.48 -26.35
N LYS A 56 12.20 16.36 -27.45
CA LYS A 56 12.48 17.51 -28.32
C LYS A 56 11.24 18.04 -29.01
N GLU A 57 10.38 17.17 -29.50
CA GLU A 57 9.15 17.52 -30.23
C GLU A 57 8.09 18.13 -29.33
N GLU A 58 7.91 17.59 -28.10
CA GLU A 58 6.87 18.05 -27.19
C GLU A 58 7.28 19.28 -26.36
N THR A 59 8.55 19.40 -26.00
CA THR A 59 9.01 20.44 -25.07
C THR A 59 9.93 21.49 -25.67
N GLY A 60 10.59 21.20 -26.79
CA GLY A 60 11.68 22.02 -27.33
C GLY A 60 13.03 21.79 -26.66
N TYR A 61 13.07 21.05 -25.55
CA TYR A 61 14.32 20.75 -24.86
C TYR A 61 15.09 19.63 -25.54
N THR A 62 16.40 19.65 -25.39
CA THR A 62 17.30 18.58 -25.79
C THR A 62 17.91 18.01 -24.52
N LEU A 63 17.70 16.73 -24.23
CA LEU A 63 18.27 16.10 -23.05
C LEU A 63 19.80 15.97 -23.21
N THR A 64 20.53 16.38 -22.18
CA THR A 64 21.99 16.25 -22.09
C THR A 64 22.40 15.13 -21.14
N SER A 65 21.51 14.72 -20.25
CA SER A 65 21.62 13.51 -19.42
C SER A 65 20.26 12.84 -19.32
N TYR A 66 20.23 11.54 -19.18
CA TYR A 66 19.02 10.77 -18.88
C TYR A 66 19.38 9.43 -18.25
N ARG A 67 18.42 8.86 -17.53
CA ARG A 67 18.55 7.57 -16.89
C ARG A 67 17.35 6.69 -17.22
N TYR A 68 17.58 5.51 -17.75
CA TYR A 68 16.54 4.50 -17.95
C TYR A 68 16.21 3.86 -16.60
N ARG A 69 15.02 4.10 -16.10
CA ARG A 69 14.58 3.72 -14.74
C ARG A 69 13.91 2.36 -14.72
N GLY A 70 13.16 2.00 -15.74
CA GLY A 70 12.44 0.74 -15.75
C GLY A 70 11.55 0.55 -16.96
N LEU A 71 11.02 -0.66 -17.07
CA LEU A 71 9.99 -1.02 -18.05
C LEU A 71 8.65 -1.16 -17.37
N VAL A 72 7.67 -0.31 -17.75
CA VAL A 72 6.30 -0.40 -17.29
C VAL A 72 5.47 -1.13 -18.35
N THR A 73 4.85 -2.25 -17.97
CA THR A 73 3.89 -2.98 -18.80
C THR A 73 2.49 -2.57 -18.40
N PHE A 74 1.86 -1.74 -19.21
CA PHE A 74 0.49 -1.28 -19.03
C PHE A 74 -0.46 -2.18 -19.81
N VAL A 75 -1.44 -2.79 -19.14
CA VAL A 75 -2.46 -3.65 -19.74
C VAL A 75 -3.83 -3.03 -19.50
N PHE A 76 -4.55 -2.73 -20.56
CA PHE A 76 -5.88 -2.16 -20.49
C PHE A 76 -6.90 -3.20 -20.97
N ALA A 77 -7.57 -3.85 -20.02
CA ALA A 77 -8.71 -4.74 -20.20
C ALA A 77 -8.62 -5.71 -21.40
N ASP A 78 -7.54 -6.45 -21.55
CA ASP A 78 -7.31 -7.38 -22.66
C ASP A 78 -7.42 -6.79 -24.09
N VAL A 79 -7.65 -5.47 -24.19
CA VAL A 79 -7.80 -4.74 -25.46
C VAL A 79 -6.44 -4.25 -25.96
N GLU A 80 -5.67 -3.61 -25.09
CA GLU A 80 -4.41 -2.99 -25.41
C GLU A 80 -3.36 -3.32 -24.38
N MET A 81 -2.12 -3.47 -24.83
CA MET A 81 -0.94 -3.62 -23.98
C MET A 81 0.14 -2.69 -24.49
N GLU A 82 0.75 -1.96 -23.56
CA GLU A 82 1.82 -1.03 -23.86
C GLU A 82 3.06 -1.36 -23.01
N TYR A 83 4.21 -1.43 -23.65
CA TYR A 83 5.51 -1.49 -23.01
C TYR A 83 6.12 -0.10 -23.03
N MET A 84 6.16 0.54 -21.91
CA MET A 84 6.58 1.92 -21.73
C MET A 84 7.95 1.96 -21.07
N SER A 85 8.94 2.44 -21.78
CA SER A 85 10.30 2.68 -21.27
C SER A 85 10.31 3.95 -20.44
N LEU A 86 10.49 3.82 -19.12
CA LEU A 86 10.45 4.93 -18.17
C LEU A 86 11.85 5.54 -18.00
N PHE A 87 11.95 6.85 -18.21
CA PHE A 87 13.17 7.63 -18.06
C PHE A 87 13.00 8.76 -17.05
N THR A 88 14.11 9.20 -16.46
CA THR A 88 14.24 10.49 -15.77
C THR A 88 15.42 11.25 -16.35
N SER A 89 15.35 12.58 -16.32
CA SER A 89 16.43 13.47 -16.77
C SER A 89 16.57 14.66 -15.85
N ASP A 90 17.79 14.98 -15.45
CA ASP A 90 18.19 16.15 -14.67
C ASP A 90 19.06 17.14 -15.49
N GLY A 91 19.31 16.84 -16.76
CA GLY A 91 20.12 17.66 -17.66
C GLY A 91 19.44 17.88 -19.01
N PHE A 92 19.20 19.13 -19.34
CA PHE A 92 18.62 19.51 -20.61
C PHE A 92 19.02 20.94 -21.00
N GLU A 93 18.91 21.27 -22.29
CA GLU A 93 19.18 22.58 -22.84
C GLU A 93 18.13 22.95 -23.90
N GLY A 94 18.04 24.23 -24.27
CA GLY A 94 17.10 24.77 -25.25
C GLY A 94 16.01 25.62 -24.62
N GLU A 95 15.08 26.06 -25.45
CA GLU A 95 13.95 26.89 -25.03
C GLU A 95 12.65 26.10 -25.13
N PRO A 96 11.69 26.31 -24.21
CA PRO A 96 10.42 25.61 -24.24
C PRO A 96 9.57 26.04 -25.45
N ILE A 97 8.80 25.10 -25.97
CA ILE A 97 7.80 25.34 -27.01
C ILE A 97 6.39 25.01 -26.49
N GLU A 98 5.37 25.48 -27.18
CA GLU A 98 3.99 25.04 -26.93
C GLU A 98 3.82 23.57 -27.34
N CYS A 99 3.30 22.75 -26.43
CA CYS A 99 3.00 21.35 -26.71
C CYS A 99 1.64 21.20 -27.38
N ASN A 100 1.60 20.47 -28.51
CA ASN A 100 0.37 20.20 -29.25
C ASN A 100 -0.57 19.20 -28.55
N GLU A 101 -0.12 18.53 -27.51
CA GLU A 101 -0.85 17.47 -26.81
C GLU A 101 -1.49 17.94 -25.51
N GLY A 102 -1.01 19.03 -24.93
CA GLY A 102 -1.49 19.55 -23.66
C GLY A 102 -0.75 20.77 -23.18
N VAL A 103 -0.80 21.00 -21.90
CA VAL A 103 -0.10 22.11 -21.22
C VAL A 103 1.05 21.53 -20.41
N LEU A 104 2.25 22.05 -20.63
CA LEU A 104 3.44 21.72 -19.86
C LEU A 104 3.55 22.63 -18.65
N GLU A 105 3.77 22.06 -17.47
CA GLU A 105 3.92 22.78 -16.23
C GLU A 105 5.00 22.15 -15.33
N TRP A 106 5.79 23.03 -14.68
CA TRP A 106 6.75 22.60 -13.66
C TRP A 106 6.03 22.46 -12.31
N VAL A 107 5.84 21.22 -11.85
CA VAL A 107 5.13 20.88 -10.62
C VAL A 107 6.13 20.44 -9.57
N ASP A 108 6.03 20.96 -8.34
CA ASP A 108 6.86 20.52 -7.23
C ASP A 108 6.65 19.00 -7.01
N ILE A 109 7.73 18.24 -6.79
CA ILE A 109 7.67 16.77 -6.68
C ILE A 109 6.67 16.34 -5.61
N GLU A 110 6.59 17.06 -4.49
CA GLU A 110 5.63 16.80 -3.42
C GLU A 110 4.17 17.04 -3.84
N ASP A 111 3.92 17.95 -4.80
CA ASP A 111 2.58 18.28 -5.28
C ASP A 111 2.11 17.37 -6.43
N VAL A 112 3.01 16.60 -7.05
CA VAL A 112 2.65 15.63 -8.12
C VAL A 112 1.59 14.64 -7.63
N TRP A 113 1.66 14.21 -6.37
CA TRP A 113 0.71 13.28 -5.75
C TRP A 113 -0.73 13.79 -5.67
N LYS A 114 -0.93 15.12 -5.75
CA LYS A 114 -2.23 15.79 -5.72
C LYS A 114 -2.87 15.91 -7.09
N LEU A 115 -2.12 15.61 -8.16
CA LEU A 115 -2.59 15.70 -9.54
C LEU A 115 -3.51 14.53 -9.90
N ASN A 116 -4.31 14.71 -10.96
CA ASN A 116 -5.11 13.62 -11.52
C ASN A 116 -4.23 12.66 -12.32
N LEU A 117 -3.53 11.76 -11.61
CA LEU A 117 -2.68 10.70 -12.16
C LEU A 117 -3.47 9.43 -12.44
N TRP A 118 -2.87 8.48 -13.16
CA TRP A 118 -3.24 7.09 -13.07
C TRP A 118 -2.78 6.51 -11.73
N GLU A 119 -3.58 5.64 -11.11
CA GLU A 119 -3.19 5.09 -9.80
C GLU A 119 -1.88 4.29 -9.86
N GLY A 120 -1.61 3.62 -10.99
CA GLY A 120 -0.34 2.92 -11.19
C GLY A 120 0.86 3.84 -11.37
N ASP A 121 0.66 5.09 -11.80
CA ASP A 121 1.76 6.06 -11.92
C ASP A 121 2.31 6.42 -10.53
N LYS A 122 1.46 6.47 -9.53
CA LYS A 122 1.87 6.69 -8.14
C LYS A 122 2.85 5.61 -7.65
N ILE A 123 2.70 4.36 -8.11
CA ILE A 123 3.61 3.27 -7.76
C ILE A 123 5.01 3.57 -8.29
N PHE A 124 5.16 3.92 -9.57
CA PHE A 124 6.50 4.21 -10.07
C PHE A 124 7.04 5.55 -9.56
N PHE A 125 6.22 6.56 -9.25
CA PHE A 125 6.72 7.77 -8.56
C PHE A 125 7.34 7.42 -7.21
N ARG A 126 6.70 6.56 -6.41
CA ARG A 126 7.29 6.06 -5.17
C ARG A 126 8.64 5.36 -5.41
N LEU A 127 8.71 4.47 -6.42
CA LEU A 127 9.95 3.79 -6.77
C LEU A 127 11.04 4.76 -7.27
N LEU A 128 10.66 5.87 -7.91
CA LEU A 128 11.59 6.93 -8.30
C LEU A 128 12.11 7.71 -7.10
N ASP A 129 11.22 8.09 -6.16
CA ASP A 129 11.56 8.80 -4.92
C ASP A 129 12.53 7.95 -4.07
N GLU A 130 12.26 6.65 -3.90
CA GLU A 130 13.12 5.68 -3.22
C GLU A 130 14.42 5.40 -3.97
N ASN A 131 14.60 6.01 -5.14
CA ASN A 131 15.73 5.78 -6.03
C ASN A 131 16.02 4.28 -6.31
N VAL A 132 14.94 3.49 -6.45
CA VAL A 132 15.03 2.07 -6.78
C VAL A 132 15.79 1.90 -8.08
N PRO A 133 16.76 0.95 -8.16
CA PRO A 133 17.41 0.60 -9.42
C PRO A 133 16.42 0.19 -10.50
N PHE A 134 16.91 -0.08 -11.73
CA PHE A 134 16.06 -0.53 -12.83
C PHE A 134 15.04 -1.59 -12.41
N PHE A 135 13.75 -1.36 -12.71
CA PHE A 135 12.66 -2.24 -12.35
C PHE A 135 11.76 -2.59 -13.54
N SER A 136 11.04 -3.70 -13.41
CA SER A 136 9.93 -4.07 -14.27
C SER A 136 8.63 -3.96 -13.48
N LEU A 137 7.72 -3.08 -13.91
CA LEU A 137 6.43 -2.87 -13.26
C LEU A 137 5.30 -3.25 -14.22
N LYS A 138 4.42 -4.18 -13.83
CA LYS A 138 3.23 -4.52 -14.59
C LYS A 138 2.01 -3.93 -13.91
N LEU A 139 1.18 -3.22 -14.67
CA LEU A 139 -0.06 -2.59 -14.24
C LEU A 139 -1.21 -3.11 -15.09
N VAL A 140 -2.29 -3.58 -14.48
CA VAL A 140 -3.48 -4.07 -15.18
C VAL A 140 -4.68 -3.23 -14.77
N TYR A 141 -5.35 -2.67 -15.77
CA TYR A 141 -6.52 -1.81 -15.60
C TYR A 141 -7.77 -2.43 -16.21
N SER A 142 -8.90 -2.17 -15.56
CA SER A 142 -10.24 -2.49 -16.10
C SER A 142 -10.59 -1.59 -17.30
N LEU A 143 -11.70 -1.91 -17.97
CA LEU A 143 -12.30 -1.04 -19.01
C LEU A 143 -12.72 0.33 -18.49
N GLN A 144 -12.97 0.44 -17.19
CA GLN A 144 -13.34 1.68 -16.51
C GLN A 144 -12.12 2.51 -16.08
N GLY A 145 -10.90 2.03 -16.35
CA GLY A 145 -9.65 2.69 -15.96
C GLY A 145 -9.29 2.55 -14.49
N GLN A 146 -9.83 1.53 -13.82
CA GLN A 146 -9.47 1.20 -12.44
C GLN A 146 -8.26 0.26 -12.44
N LEU A 147 -7.27 0.53 -11.58
CA LEU A 147 -6.14 -0.37 -11.36
C LEU A 147 -6.64 -1.62 -10.61
N GLU A 148 -6.47 -2.80 -11.22
CA GLU A 148 -6.92 -4.07 -10.65
C GLU A 148 -5.76 -4.94 -10.14
N TYR A 149 -4.57 -4.75 -10.71
CA TYR A 149 -3.41 -5.56 -10.36
C TYR A 149 -2.11 -4.81 -10.66
N ALA A 150 -1.14 -5.00 -9.78
CA ALA A 150 0.24 -4.57 -9.99
C ALA A 150 1.23 -5.68 -9.63
N ALA A 151 2.38 -5.72 -10.34
CA ALA A 151 3.47 -6.63 -10.02
C ALA A 151 4.82 -5.93 -10.26
N LEU A 152 5.70 -6.00 -9.29
CA LEU A 152 7.06 -5.46 -9.34
C LEU A 152 8.08 -6.60 -9.49
N ASN A 153 8.91 -6.53 -10.55
CA ASN A 153 9.93 -7.53 -10.87
C ASN A 153 9.38 -8.97 -10.88
N GLY A 154 8.14 -9.11 -11.44
CA GLY A 154 7.43 -10.38 -11.55
C GLY A 154 6.74 -10.88 -10.26
N ARG A 155 6.82 -10.13 -9.16
CA ARG A 155 6.14 -10.46 -7.90
C ARG A 155 4.87 -9.62 -7.76
N PRO A 156 3.70 -10.22 -7.48
CA PRO A 156 2.48 -9.47 -7.17
C PRO A 156 2.71 -8.49 -6.01
N MET A 157 2.13 -7.29 -6.15
CA MET A 157 2.08 -6.30 -5.08
C MET A 157 0.78 -6.41 -4.31
N GLU A 158 0.77 -6.01 -3.05
CA GLU A 158 -0.45 -5.96 -2.25
C GLU A 158 -1.32 -4.79 -2.72
N MET A 159 -2.58 -5.10 -2.99
CA MET A 159 -3.59 -4.17 -3.49
C MET A 159 -4.77 -4.14 -2.53
N PHE A 160 -5.24 -2.95 -2.15
CA PHE A 160 -6.33 -2.78 -1.19
C PHE A 160 -7.52 -2.05 -1.81
N ASP A 161 -8.73 -2.47 -1.47
CA ASP A 161 -9.94 -1.68 -1.72
C ASP A 161 -9.92 -0.44 -0.83
N ILE A 162 -10.09 0.74 -1.42
CA ILE A 162 -10.27 1.98 -0.67
C ILE A 162 -11.73 2.09 -0.28
N ILE A 163 -11.97 2.37 1.00
CA ILE A 163 -13.31 2.51 1.58
C ILE A 163 -13.60 3.96 1.98
N ASP A 164 -14.86 4.28 2.13
CA ASP A 164 -15.31 5.57 2.67
C ASP A 164 -15.46 5.51 4.21
N GLU A 165 -15.80 6.62 4.84
CA GLU A 165 -16.02 6.74 6.29
C GLU A 165 -17.15 5.83 6.83
N ASN A 166 -18.01 5.32 5.94
CA ASN A 166 -19.07 4.36 6.29
C ASN A 166 -18.61 2.90 6.10
N GLY A 167 -17.36 2.67 5.72
CA GLY A 167 -16.81 1.35 5.42
C GLY A 167 -17.26 0.77 4.07
N GLN A 168 -17.82 1.59 3.16
CA GLN A 168 -18.24 1.15 1.85
C GLN A 168 -17.11 1.28 0.84
N LYS A 169 -16.91 0.25 -0.01
CA LYS A 169 -15.91 0.27 -1.06
C LYS A 169 -16.20 1.42 -2.06
N THR A 170 -15.23 2.28 -2.28
CA THR A 170 -15.33 3.39 -3.23
C THR A 170 -15.23 2.93 -4.69
N GLY A 171 -14.77 1.70 -4.91
CA GLY A 171 -14.41 1.17 -6.23
C GLY A 171 -12.99 1.53 -6.66
N VAL A 172 -12.24 2.23 -5.85
CA VAL A 172 -10.81 2.53 -6.09
C VAL A 172 -9.97 1.45 -5.42
N ILE A 173 -8.96 0.95 -6.14
CA ILE A 173 -7.96 0.01 -5.63
C ILE A 173 -6.60 0.69 -5.70
N LYS A 174 -5.82 0.62 -4.61
CA LYS A 174 -4.47 1.17 -4.53
C LYS A 174 -3.47 0.15 -4.01
N GLU A 175 -2.22 0.35 -4.40
CA GLU A 175 -1.10 -0.44 -3.88
C GLU A 175 -0.75 0.02 -2.45
N ARG A 176 -0.31 -0.91 -1.61
CA ARG A 176 -0.01 -0.74 -0.19
C ARG A 176 0.83 0.50 0.11
N GLY A 177 1.98 0.67 -0.55
CA GLY A 177 2.87 1.82 -0.29
C GLY A 177 2.23 3.16 -0.65
N VAL A 178 1.40 3.19 -1.70
CA VAL A 178 0.61 4.37 -2.07
C VAL A 178 -0.46 4.66 -1.02
N VAL A 179 -1.13 3.63 -0.51
CA VAL A 179 -2.16 3.74 0.54
C VAL A 179 -1.60 4.39 1.79
N HIS A 180 -0.49 3.89 2.31
CA HIS A 180 0.14 4.43 3.53
C HIS A 180 0.79 5.80 3.32
N ARG A 181 1.25 6.12 2.12
CA ARG A 181 1.75 7.47 1.80
C ARG A 181 0.64 8.51 1.79
N GLU A 182 -0.52 8.15 1.22
CA GLU A 182 -1.67 9.06 1.10
C GLU A 182 -2.59 9.05 2.33
N GLY A 183 -2.45 8.08 3.23
CA GLY A 183 -3.36 7.86 4.35
C GLY A 183 -4.77 7.47 3.91
N ALA A 184 -4.87 6.74 2.79
CA ALA A 184 -6.16 6.32 2.25
C ALA A 184 -6.80 5.26 3.16
N LEU A 185 -8.11 5.44 3.44
CA LEU A 185 -8.86 4.55 4.33
C LEU A 185 -9.01 3.16 3.72
N HIS A 186 -8.49 2.15 4.40
CA HIS A 186 -8.49 0.75 3.97
C HIS A 186 -8.69 -0.17 5.17
N ALA A 187 -9.05 -1.43 4.94
CA ALA A 187 -9.50 -2.30 6.00
C ALA A 187 -8.46 -3.36 6.37
N THR A 188 -8.48 -3.76 7.66
CA THR A 188 -7.65 -4.84 8.21
C THR A 188 -8.48 -5.84 9.01
N ALA A 189 -7.92 -7.02 9.26
CA ALA A 189 -8.46 -8.01 10.19
C ALA A 189 -7.46 -8.19 11.34
N HIS A 190 -7.93 -8.01 12.56
CA HIS A 190 -7.18 -8.21 13.78
C HIS A 190 -7.62 -9.50 14.46
N ILE A 191 -6.67 -10.35 14.77
CA ILE A 191 -6.92 -11.66 15.39
C ILE A 191 -6.24 -11.71 16.75
N TRP A 192 -7.03 -11.99 17.77
CA TRP A 192 -6.56 -12.24 19.11
C TRP A 192 -6.68 -13.71 19.46
N ILE A 193 -5.70 -14.22 20.17
CA ILE A 193 -5.68 -15.59 20.71
C ILE A 193 -5.59 -15.49 22.23
N ALA A 194 -6.61 -15.96 22.91
CA ALA A 194 -6.69 -15.97 24.36
C ALA A 194 -6.90 -17.40 24.89
N ARG A 195 -6.39 -17.67 26.08
CA ARG A 195 -6.63 -18.92 26.80
C ARG A 195 -6.93 -18.66 28.26
N GLU A 196 -7.76 -19.49 28.86
CA GLU A 196 -8.02 -19.40 30.29
C GLU A 196 -6.76 -19.61 31.12
N ASN A 197 -6.57 -18.75 32.11
CA ASN A 197 -5.55 -18.86 33.13
C ASN A 197 -6.20 -18.91 34.51
N LYS A 198 -6.16 -20.06 35.16
CA LYS A 198 -6.83 -20.29 36.47
C LYS A 198 -6.36 -19.37 37.61
N LYS A 199 -5.25 -18.66 37.47
CA LYS A 199 -4.68 -17.77 38.50
C LYS A 199 -5.11 -16.32 38.32
N SER A 200 -5.28 -15.87 37.09
CA SER A 200 -5.41 -14.44 36.75
C SER A 200 -6.49 -14.14 35.70
N GLY A 201 -7.25 -15.16 35.27
CA GLY A 201 -8.30 -14.99 34.27
C GLY A 201 -7.87 -15.49 32.90
N TYR A 202 -7.10 -14.72 32.16
CA TYR A 202 -6.71 -15.05 30.77
C TYR A 202 -5.27 -14.70 30.48
N ASP A 203 -4.61 -15.57 29.69
CA ASP A 203 -3.36 -15.24 28.98
C ASP A 203 -3.71 -14.88 27.53
N ILE A 204 -3.03 -13.87 26.99
CA ILE A 204 -3.14 -13.43 25.60
C ILE A 204 -1.84 -13.81 24.87
N LEU A 205 -1.96 -14.34 23.65
CA LEU A 205 -0.82 -14.55 22.77
C LEU A 205 -0.45 -13.21 22.15
N LEU A 206 0.76 -12.76 22.38
CA LEU A 206 1.36 -11.61 21.71
C LEU A 206 2.40 -12.10 20.71
N GLN A 207 2.48 -11.42 19.56
CA GLN A 207 3.61 -11.55 18.65
C GLN A 207 4.61 -10.42 18.85
N LYS A 208 5.87 -10.68 18.62
CA LYS A 208 6.90 -9.67 18.47
C LYS A 208 7.22 -9.50 17.00
N ARG A 209 7.00 -8.30 16.50
CA ARG A 209 7.22 -7.95 15.09
C ARG A 209 8.68 -8.13 14.72
N SER A 210 8.95 -8.67 13.55
CA SER A 210 10.31 -8.83 13.03
C SER A 210 11.04 -7.47 12.96
N ALA A 211 12.35 -7.49 13.18
CA ALA A 211 13.20 -6.31 13.01
C ALA A 211 13.25 -5.79 11.56
N CYS A 212 12.77 -6.59 10.59
CA CYS A 212 12.73 -6.24 9.17
C CYS A 212 11.40 -5.59 8.74
N LYS A 213 10.44 -5.40 9.66
CA LYS A 213 9.14 -4.76 9.34
C LYS A 213 9.32 -3.28 8.99
N ASP A 214 8.52 -2.83 8.03
CA ASP A 214 8.50 -1.43 7.59
C ASP A 214 8.04 -0.47 8.70
N SER A 215 7.08 -0.91 9.54
CA SER A 215 6.54 -0.14 10.66
C SER A 215 6.72 -0.89 11.99
N HIS A 216 6.95 -0.15 13.08
CA HIS A 216 7.07 -0.65 14.46
C HIS A 216 7.98 -1.90 14.64
N PRO A 217 9.22 -1.92 14.09
CA PRO A 217 10.09 -3.10 14.19
C PRO A 217 10.42 -3.45 15.65
N GLY A 218 10.33 -4.73 15.98
CA GLY A 218 10.64 -5.29 17.30
C GLY A 218 9.67 -4.87 18.41
N CYS A 219 8.49 -4.31 18.10
CA CYS A 219 7.41 -4.09 19.05
C CYS A 219 6.62 -5.38 19.29
N TYR A 220 6.06 -5.51 20.49
CA TYR A 220 5.00 -6.47 20.72
C TYR A 220 3.68 -5.96 20.14
N ASP A 221 2.92 -6.87 19.55
CA ASP A 221 1.70 -6.62 18.81
C ASP A 221 0.64 -7.65 19.15
N ILE A 222 -0.56 -7.50 18.58
CA ILE A 222 -1.66 -8.45 18.66
C ILE A 222 -1.23 -9.83 18.18
N SER A 223 -2.07 -10.86 18.32
CA SER A 223 -1.66 -12.23 17.99
C SER A 223 -1.37 -12.44 16.50
N SER A 224 -2.18 -11.86 15.64
CA SER A 224 -1.98 -11.80 14.18
C SER A 224 -2.83 -10.68 13.58
N ALA A 225 -2.34 -10.03 12.53
CA ALA A 225 -3.08 -8.95 11.85
C ALA A 225 -2.68 -8.87 10.38
N GLY A 226 -3.63 -8.47 9.54
CA GLY A 226 -3.29 -8.18 8.17
C GLY A 226 -4.37 -7.45 7.37
N HIS A 227 -3.95 -6.91 6.26
CA HIS A 227 -4.79 -6.11 5.38
C HIS A 227 -5.77 -6.97 4.58
N ILE A 228 -6.94 -6.39 4.31
CA ILE A 228 -7.91 -7.00 3.41
C ILE A 228 -7.47 -6.73 1.97
N GLN A 229 -7.07 -7.77 1.27
CA GLN A 229 -6.71 -7.65 -0.14
C GLN A 229 -7.92 -7.25 -0.98
N ALA A 230 -7.69 -6.54 -2.09
CA ALA A 230 -8.75 -6.10 -2.97
C ALA A 230 -9.65 -7.26 -3.42
N GLY A 231 -10.94 -7.10 -3.21
CA GLY A 231 -11.96 -8.13 -3.52
C GLY A 231 -12.16 -9.19 -2.43
N ASP A 232 -11.37 -9.17 -1.35
CA ASP A 232 -11.47 -10.15 -0.26
C ASP A 232 -12.48 -9.72 0.83
N SER A 233 -12.73 -10.60 1.79
CA SER A 233 -13.55 -10.36 2.99
C SER A 233 -12.69 -10.41 4.26
N PHE A 234 -13.20 -9.80 5.34
CA PHE A 234 -12.54 -9.80 6.65
C PHE A 234 -12.23 -11.22 7.15
N GLU A 235 -13.19 -12.15 7.01
CA GLU A 235 -13.02 -13.53 7.48
C GLU A 235 -11.99 -14.30 6.65
N ASN A 236 -11.93 -14.06 5.33
CA ASN A 236 -10.92 -14.69 4.47
C ASN A 236 -9.53 -14.17 4.83
N ALA A 237 -9.39 -12.86 5.05
CA ALA A 237 -8.15 -12.27 5.49
C ALA A 237 -7.70 -12.83 6.83
N ALA A 238 -8.59 -12.93 7.83
CA ALA A 238 -8.28 -13.53 9.12
C ALA A 238 -7.76 -14.97 9.01
N VAL A 239 -8.40 -15.79 8.16
CA VAL A 239 -7.95 -17.17 7.90
C VAL A 239 -6.57 -17.21 7.24
N ARG A 240 -6.33 -16.32 6.29
CA ARG A 240 -5.06 -16.22 5.56
C ARG A 240 -3.93 -15.76 6.48
N GLU A 241 -4.12 -14.66 7.20
CA GLU A 241 -3.09 -14.03 8.04
C GLU A 241 -2.65 -14.95 9.19
N ILE A 242 -3.59 -15.58 9.89
CA ILE A 242 -3.23 -16.51 10.98
C ILE A 242 -2.46 -17.73 10.47
N TYR A 243 -2.71 -18.14 9.21
CA TYR A 243 -1.94 -19.21 8.57
C TYR A 243 -0.56 -18.73 8.13
N GLU A 244 -0.47 -17.57 7.47
CA GLU A 244 0.78 -17.03 6.96
C GLU A 244 1.74 -16.67 8.10
N GLU A 245 1.27 -15.96 9.13
CA GLU A 245 2.12 -15.49 10.23
C GLU A 245 2.44 -16.59 11.26
N LEU A 246 1.47 -17.46 11.60
CA LEU A 246 1.59 -18.41 12.71
C LEU A 246 1.53 -19.89 12.30
N GLY A 247 1.23 -20.21 11.03
CA GLY A 247 1.07 -21.57 10.55
C GLY A 247 -0.20 -22.27 11.03
N ILE A 248 -1.19 -21.53 11.55
CA ILE A 248 -2.44 -22.11 12.06
C ILE A 248 -3.41 -22.32 10.90
N ASN A 249 -3.80 -23.57 10.66
CA ASN A 249 -4.81 -23.92 9.65
C ASN A 249 -6.22 -23.76 10.21
N ALA A 250 -6.71 -22.53 10.24
CA ALA A 250 -8.01 -22.15 10.77
C ALA A 250 -9.13 -22.18 9.70
N LYS A 251 -10.38 -22.23 10.17
CA LYS A 251 -11.59 -22.02 9.36
C LYS A 251 -12.34 -20.79 9.86
N LYS A 252 -13.21 -20.22 9.04
CA LYS A 252 -14.03 -19.05 9.43
C LYS A 252 -14.80 -19.25 10.73
N GLU A 253 -15.31 -20.46 10.95
CA GLU A 253 -16.09 -20.82 12.14
C GLU A 253 -15.24 -20.89 13.42
N ASP A 254 -13.92 -20.85 13.32
CA ASP A 254 -13.00 -20.84 14.44
C ASP A 254 -12.78 -19.44 15.02
N PHE A 255 -13.32 -18.41 14.35
CA PHE A 255 -13.22 -17.01 14.74
C PHE A 255 -14.55 -16.49 15.23
N ARG A 256 -14.54 -15.84 16.39
CA ARG A 256 -15.66 -15.06 16.89
C ARG A 256 -15.39 -13.58 16.67
N PHE A 257 -16.23 -12.93 15.88
CA PHE A 257 -16.21 -11.48 15.74
C PHE A 257 -16.55 -10.80 17.07
N ILE A 258 -15.75 -9.82 17.50
CA ILE A 258 -15.90 -9.15 18.78
C ILE A 258 -16.04 -7.62 18.68
N GLY A 259 -15.95 -7.03 17.50
CA GLY A 259 -16.17 -5.61 17.30
C GLY A 259 -15.31 -5.02 16.21
N TYR A 260 -15.43 -3.70 16.04
CA TYR A 260 -14.57 -2.92 15.15
C TYR A 260 -13.68 -1.99 15.95
N HIS A 261 -12.46 -1.89 15.50
CA HIS A 261 -11.48 -0.88 15.91
C HIS A 261 -11.13 -0.01 14.68
N GLU A 262 -10.97 1.29 14.86
CA GLU A 262 -10.47 2.20 13.84
C GLU A 262 -9.22 2.89 14.40
N GLY A 263 -8.08 2.52 13.83
CA GLY A 263 -6.77 3.10 14.15
C GLY A 263 -6.40 4.20 13.17
N TYR A 264 -5.78 5.26 13.68
CA TYR A 264 -5.11 6.27 12.88
C TYR A 264 -3.73 6.56 13.48
N ILE A 265 -2.68 6.38 12.67
CA ILE A 265 -1.30 6.73 13.01
C ILE A 265 -0.73 7.58 11.89
N SER A 266 -0.12 8.71 12.25
CA SER A 266 0.71 9.50 11.33
C SER A 266 2.12 9.53 11.90
N ALA A 267 3.04 8.88 11.20
CA ALA A 267 4.43 8.70 11.62
C ALA A 267 5.39 8.78 10.44
N SER A 268 6.68 8.68 10.70
CA SER A 268 7.70 8.52 9.66
C SER A 268 8.56 7.31 9.99
N PHE A 269 8.64 6.36 9.08
CA PHE A 269 9.54 5.22 9.20
C PHE A 269 10.60 5.28 8.11
N TRP A 270 11.85 5.09 8.49
CA TRP A 270 13.00 5.10 7.57
C TRP A 270 13.16 6.38 6.75
N GLY A 271 12.55 7.50 7.22
CA GLY A 271 12.56 8.80 6.55
C GLY A 271 11.39 9.04 5.58
N GLU A 272 10.54 8.04 5.39
CA GLU A 272 9.35 8.14 4.53
C GLU A 272 8.07 8.39 5.36
N PRO A 273 7.12 9.20 4.87
CA PRO A 273 5.82 9.36 5.51
C PRO A 273 5.05 8.04 5.55
N PHE A 274 4.45 7.77 6.69
CA PHE A 274 3.59 6.60 6.89
C PHE A 274 2.33 7.04 7.62
N ILE A 275 1.21 6.98 6.92
CA ILE A 275 -0.11 7.29 7.48
C ILE A 275 -0.92 6.00 7.43
N ASP A 276 -1.22 5.49 8.61
CA ASP A 276 -2.04 4.32 8.78
C ASP A 276 -3.45 4.75 9.19
N HIS A 277 -4.46 4.40 8.39
CA HIS A 277 -5.86 4.74 8.66
C HIS A 277 -6.72 3.51 8.35
N GLU A 278 -6.99 2.72 9.40
CA GLU A 278 -7.50 1.37 9.26
C GLU A 278 -8.70 1.10 10.17
N PRO A 279 -9.90 0.93 9.62
CA PRO A 279 -10.96 0.21 10.31
C PRO A 279 -10.68 -1.30 10.25
N SER A 280 -10.53 -1.89 11.43
CA SER A 280 -10.20 -3.29 11.64
C SER A 280 -11.41 -4.07 12.14
N ALA A 281 -11.72 -5.21 11.53
CA ALA A 281 -12.61 -6.18 12.15
C ALA A 281 -11.82 -7.01 13.16
N VAL A 282 -12.22 -6.98 14.42
CA VAL A 282 -11.53 -7.65 15.53
C VAL A 282 -12.14 -9.01 15.80
N TYR A 283 -11.32 -10.03 15.77
CA TYR A 283 -11.72 -11.41 15.99
C TYR A 283 -10.99 -12.05 17.16
N LEU A 284 -11.69 -12.93 17.86
CA LEU A 284 -11.11 -13.86 18.83
C LEU A 284 -11.06 -15.25 18.20
N TYR A 285 -9.87 -15.84 18.14
CA TYR A 285 -9.67 -17.23 17.72
C TYR A 285 -9.91 -18.16 18.90
N GLU A 286 -10.88 -19.06 18.78
CA GLU A 286 -11.43 -19.81 19.92
C GLU A 286 -10.85 -21.23 20.07
N LYS A 287 -9.84 -21.62 19.28
CA LYS A 287 -9.23 -22.94 19.43
C LYS A 287 -7.97 -22.89 20.30
N PRO A 288 -7.67 -23.98 21.02
CA PRO A 288 -6.42 -24.07 21.76
C PRO A 288 -5.21 -23.94 20.85
N VAL A 289 -4.23 -23.16 21.30
CA VAL A 289 -2.96 -22.94 20.59
C VAL A 289 -1.80 -23.35 21.49
N GLU A 290 -0.93 -24.22 20.94
CA GLU A 290 0.33 -24.59 21.55
C GLU A 290 1.48 -23.93 20.80
N ILE A 291 2.29 -23.10 21.48
CA ILE A 291 3.40 -22.35 20.86
C ILE A 291 4.35 -23.28 20.09
N SER A 292 4.62 -24.47 20.64
CA SER A 292 5.52 -25.45 20.02
C SER A 292 5.02 -26.03 18.68
N ALA A 293 3.74 -25.84 18.36
CA ALA A 293 3.12 -26.29 17.11
C ALA A 293 3.06 -25.19 16.04
N LEU A 294 3.43 -23.96 16.39
CA LEU A 294 3.39 -22.82 15.47
C LEU A 294 4.60 -22.84 14.50
N THR A 295 4.35 -22.35 13.31
CA THR A 295 5.38 -22.08 12.30
C THR A 295 5.34 -20.59 11.97
N LEU A 296 6.30 -19.85 12.49
CA LEU A 296 6.33 -18.40 12.34
C LEU A 296 6.90 -18.00 10.98
N GLN A 297 6.28 -17.00 10.36
CA GLN A 297 6.84 -16.32 9.19
C GLN A 297 7.92 -15.33 9.65
N GLU A 298 9.18 -15.73 9.58
CA GLU A 298 10.33 -14.97 10.13
C GLU A 298 10.47 -13.54 9.62
N SER A 299 9.96 -13.25 8.41
CA SER A 299 9.92 -11.88 7.87
C SER A 299 8.91 -10.98 8.60
N GLU A 300 7.88 -11.56 9.21
CA GLU A 300 6.79 -10.84 9.88
C GLU A 300 6.89 -10.94 11.40
N VAL A 301 7.12 -12.13 11.92
CA VAL A 301 7.07 -12.48 13.34
C VAL A 301 8.41 -13.04 13.84
N GLU A 302 9.05 -12.33 14.79
CA GLU A 302 10.30 -12.77 15.42
C GLU A 302 10.05 -13.86 16.47
N GLU A 303 9.06 -13.66 17.34
CA GLU A 303 8.68 -14.58 18.40
C GLU A 303 7.21 -14.40 18.82
N VAL A 304 6.65 -15.38 19.51
CA VAL A 304 5.34 -15.28 20.15
C VAL A 304 5.40 -15.74 21.60
N CYS A 305 4.59 -15.15 22.47
CA CYS A 305 4.50 -15.56 23.86
C CYS A 305 3.09 -15.36 24.42
N PHE A 306 2.67 -16.28 25.31
CA PHE A 306 1.50 -16.03 26.15
C PHE A 306 1.88 -15.17 27.34
N MET A 307 1.13 -14.09 27.56
CA MET A 307 1.30 -13.22 28.69
C MET A 307 -0.07 -12.99 29.37
N ASP A 308 -0.10 -12.98 30.68
CA ASP A 308 -1.26 -12.66 31.48
C ASP A 308 -1.85 -11.29 31.09
N TYR A 309 -3.17 -11.20 30.88
CA TYR A 309 -3.86 -10.01 30.41
C TYR A 309 -3.55 -8.76 31.28
N GLU A 310 -3.69 -8.90 32.59
CA GLU A 310 -3.48 -7.76 33.52
C GLU A 310 -2.01 -7.32 33.54
N LYS A 311 -1.07 -8.26 33.35
CA LYS A 311 0.36 -7.92 33.22
C LYS A 311 0.70 -7.21 31.91
N VAL A 312 0.02 -7.57 30.82
CA VAL A 312 0.17 -6.83 29.55
C VAL A 312 -0.29 -5.41 29.74
N LEU A 313 -1.50 -5.23 30.33
CA LEU A 313 -2.08 -3.92 30.59
C LEU A 313 -1.18 -3.06 31.49
N GLU A 314 -0.67 -3.63 32.61
CA GLU A 314 0.26 -2.95 33.52
C GLU A 314 1.52 -2.48 32.78
N LYS A 315 2.15 -3.38 32.00
CA LYS A 315 3.37 -3.05 31.26
C LYS A 315 3.17 -2.05 30.13
N MET A 316 2.00 -2.03 29.49
CA MET A 316 1.63 -0.99 28.53
C MET A 316 1.53 0.37 29.21
N GLN A 317 0.81 0.44 30.35
CA GLN A 317 0.63 1.67 31.13
C GLN A 317 1.94 2.22 31.70
N ASP A 318 2.84 1.35 32.17
CA ASP A 318 4.12 1.72 32.75
C ASP A 318 5.20 1.98 31.70
N GLY A 319 4.92 1.76 30.40
CA GLY A 319 5.91 1.89 29.32
C GLY A 319 6.99 0.80 29.34
N ASN A 320 6.79 -0.30 30.08
CA ASN A 320 7.75 -1.40 30.23
C ASN A 320 7.59 -2.50 29.14
N LEU A 321 6.67 -2.31 28.20
CA LEU A 321 6.48 -3.14 27.03
C LEU A 321 6.62 -2.26 25.79
N LYS A 322 7.67 -2.47 24.98
CA LYS A 322 7.74 -1.83 23.67
C LYS A 322 6.66 -2.48 22.81
N ASN A 323 5.57 -1.79 22.55
CA ASN A 323 4.40 -2.34 21.85
C ASN A 323 3.78 -1.33 20.89
N CYS A 324 2.95 -1.81 19.97
CA CYS A 324 2.10 -1.04 19.09
C CYS A 324 0.61 -1.44 19.24
N ILE A 325 0.25 -1.97 20.40
CA ILE A 325 -1.11 -2.42 20.72
C ILE A 325 -1.99 -1.20 21.05
N TYR A 326 -3.14 -1.12 20.47
CA TYR A 326 -4.14 -0.11 20.75
C TYR A 326 -4.87 -0.40 22.09
N PRO A 327 -4.79 0.50 23.09
CA PRO A 327 -5.37 0.25 24.42
C PRO A 327 -6.88 0.00 24.43
N LEU A 328 -7.66 0.71 23.59
CA LEU A 328 -9.12 0.51 23.56
C LEU A 328 -9.47 -0.80 22.87
N GLU A 329 -8.74 -1.19 21.81
CA GLU A 329 -8.93 -2.51 21.21
C GLU A 329 -8.60 -3.63 22.20
N PHE A 330 -7.51 -3.47 22.97
CA PHE A 330 -7.14 -4.44 24.00
C PHE A 330 -8.24 -4.60 25.08
N GLN A 331 -9.00 -3.52 25.37
CA GLN A 331 -10.16 -3.59 26.28
C GLN A 331 -11.31 -4.40 25.67
N ILE A 332 -11.56 -4.34 24.36
CA ILE A 332 -12.61 -5.14 23.69
C ILE A 332 -12.40 -6.63 23.97
N ILE A 333 -11.17 -7.12 24.05
CA ILE A 333 -10.89 -8.53 24.33
C ILE A 333 -11.40 -8.92 25.71
N LYS A 334 -11.12 -8.10 26.72
CA LYS A 334 -11.58 -8.35 28.08
C LYS A 334 -13.11 -8.41 28.15
N ASP A 335 -13.76 -7.44 27.54
CA ASP A 335 -15.22 -7.38 27.49
C ASP A 335 -15.80 -8.62 26.77
N ALA A 336 -15.14 -9.05 25.67
CA ALA A 336 -15.53 -10.22 24.91
C ALA A 336 -15.39 -11.55 25.68
N MET A 337 -14.52 -11.59 26.68
CA MET A 337 -14.37 -12.78 27.53
C MET A 337 -15.41 -12.87 28.65
N GLU A 338 -16.17 -11.80 28.91
CA GLU A 338 -17.22 -11.79 29.90
C GLU A 338 -18.48 -12.52 29.40
N PRO A 339 -19.22 -13.24 30.32
CA PRO A 339 -20.44 -13.91 29.95
C PRO A 339 -21.52 -12.93 29.45
N GLY A 340 -22.15 -13.25 28.33
CA GLY A 340 -23.25 -12.43 27.78
C GLY A 340 -22.79 -11.27 26.89
N PHE A 341 -21.53 -11.19 26.56
CA PHE A 341 -21.03 -10.21 25.60
C PHE A 341 -21.73 -10.31 24.22
N SER A 342 -22.12 -9.15 23.67
CA SER A 342 -22.56 -9.02 22.27
C SER A 342 -21.64 -8.03 21.54
N PRO A 343 -21.21 -8.36 20.32
CA PRO A 343 -20.40 -7.45 19.50
C PRO A 343 -21.23 -6.31 18.88
N ASP A 344 -22.57 -6.31 19.05
CA ASP A 344 -23.46 -5.33 18.44
C ASP A 344 -23.17 -3.91 18.94
N GLY A 345 -22.74 -3.04 18.02
CA GLY A 345 -22.41 -1.65 18.34
C GLY A 345 -21.02 -1.45 18.97
N VAL A 346 -20.22 -2.49 19.13
CA VAL A 346 -18.83 -2.36 19.60
C VAL A 346 -17.98 -1.77 18.48
N ARG A 347 -17.66 -0.48 18.61
CA ARG A 347 -16.72 0.24 17.73
C ARG A 347 -15.94 1.23 18.57
N VAL A 348 -14.61 1.15 18.49
CA VAL A 348 -13.70 2.09 19.15
C VAL A 348 -12.83 2.79 18.11
N VAL A 349 -12.44 4.02 18.41
CA VAL A 349 -11.60 4.84 17.53
C VAL A 349 -10.42 5.37 18.33
N GLU A 350 -9.21 5.18 17.83
CA GLU A 350 -7.98 5.65 18.45
C GLU A 350 -7.10 6.38 17.44
N ARG A 351 -6.50 7.50 17.85
CA ARG A 351 -5.66 8.32 16.98
C ARG A 351 -4.36 8.65 17.70
N PHE A 352 -3.24 8.43 17.01
CA PHE A 352 -1.91 8.78 17.48
C PHE A 352 -1.18 9.57 16.40
N GLU A 353 -0.53 10.65 16.82
CA GLU A 353 0.36 11.45 15.97
C GLU A 353 1.76 11.41 16.64
N GLU A 354 2.77 10.90 15.95
CA GLU A 354 4.16 10.80 16.42
C GLU A 354 5.08 11.79 15.70
#